data_6747b6982dd0b0c6904311c12bc4a7f0
#
_entry.id   6747b6982dd0b0c6904311c12bc4a7f0
#
_cell.length_a   1.000
_cell.length_b   1.000
_cell.length_c   1.000
_cell.angle_alpha   90.00
_cell.angle_beta   90.00
_cell.angle_gamma   90.00
#
_symmetry.space_group_name_H-M   'P 1'
#
loop_
_entity.id
_entity.type
_entity.pdbx_description
1 polymer ?
#
loop_
_entity_poly.entity_id
_entity_poly.type
_entity_poly.pdbx_seq_one_letter_code
_entity_poly.pdbx_strand_id
1 'polypeptide(L)'
;AQRVWIWLAVISMTVYILWRAICTIPDRHVYGTLAFVCGIFLLAAESISALEALMHYTDMHNMRLPEKPELPESWYPEVDVFIATHDESVSLLYKTVNGCKHMHYPDKNKVHIFLCDDGNRPAVAQLAKELGVGYFGLAENRDAKAGNLNNALSQTHSPCVATFDADMIPTSDFLMETVPYLF
;
A
#
# COMPACT_ATOMS: atom_id res chain seq x y z
N ALA A 1 16.91 -14.07 -12.98
CA ALA A 1 17.50 -13.40 -11.78
C ALA A 1 16.60 -13.57 -10.55
N GLN A 2 15.30 -13.28 -10.60
CA GLN A 2 14.37 -13.32 -9.46
C GLN A 2 14.31 -14.69 -8.75
N ARG A 3 14.23 -15.79 -9.51
CA ARG A 3 14.16 -17.16 -8.94
C ARG A 3 15.38 -17.52 -8.11
N VAL A 4 16.57 -17.05 -8.49
CA VAL A 4 17.80 -17.29 -7.73
C VAL A 4 17.74 -16.62 -6.36
N TRP A 5 17.26 -15.38 -6.29
CA TRP A 5 17.10 -14.65 -5.04
C TRP A 5 16.08 -15.29 -4.11
N ILE A 6 14.97 -15.82 -4.64
CA ILE A 6 13.98 -16.57 -3.86
C ILE A 6 14.63 -17.81 -3.22
N TRP A 7 15.37 -18.61 -4.00
CA TRP A 7 16.05 -19.79 -3.46
C TRP A 7 17.11 -19.44 -2.41
N LEU A 8 17.88 -18.38 -2.62
CA LEU A 8 18.85 -17.92 -1.63
C LEU A 8 18.16 -17.48 -0.34
N ALA A 9 17.03 -16.79 -0.42
CA ALA A 9 16.25 -16.40 0.75
C ALA A 9 15.69 -17.61 1.51
N VAL A 10 15.14 -18.61 0.81
CA VAL A 10 14.62 -19.84 1.43
C VAL A 10 15.73 -20.62 2.12
N ILE A 11 16.89 -20.79 1.47
CA ILE A 11 18.04 -21.48 2.05
C ILE A 11 18.54 -20.75 3.29
N SER A 12 18.76 -19.44 3.22
CA SER A 12 19.27 -18.67 4.35
C SER A 12 18.29 -18.66 5.54
N MET A 13 16.99 -18.58 5.29
CA MET A 13 15.94 -18.68 6.30
C MET A 13 15.94 -20.07 6.97
N THR A 14 16.05 -21.13 6.18
CA THR A 14 16.12 -22.50 6.70
C THR A 14 17.35 -22.69 7.59
N VAL A 15 18.51 -22.24 7.14
CA VAL A 15 19.77 -22.29 7.93
C VAL A 15 19.62 -21.49 9.22
N TYR A 16 19.01 -20.30 9.15
CA TYR A 16 18.77 -19.47 10.33
C TYR A 16 17.88 -20.18 11.36
N ILE A 17 16.74 -20.73 10.96
CA ILE A 17 15.81 -21.43 11.89
C ILE A 17 16.47 -22.66 12.51
N LEU A 18 17.24 -23.45 11.72
CA LEU A 18 17.98 -24.58 12.25
C LEU A 18 19.04 -24.15 13.28
N TRP A 19 19.81 -23.09 12.97
CA TRP A 19 20.78 -22.53 13.91
C TRP A 19 20.10 -22.03 15.17
N ARG A 20 18.97 -21.34 15.09
CA ARG A 20 18.17 -20.88 16.22
C ARG A 20 17.76 -22.07 17.11
N ALA A 21 17.22 -23.11 16.51
CA ALA A 21 16.76 -24.30 17.25
C ALA A 21 17.89 -25.03 17.97
N ILE A 22 19.07 -25.11 17.36
CA ILE A 22 20.19 -25.89 17.88
C ILE A 22 21.06 -25.08 18.85
N CYS A 23 21.34 -23.82 18.53
CA CYS A 23 22.40 -23.06 19.19
C CYS A 23 21.89 -21.96 20.16
N THR A 24 20.61 -21.55 20.10
CA THR A 24 20.19 -20.35 20.82
C THR A 24 19.06 -20.55 21.84
N ILE A 25 18.50 -21.75 21.96
CA ILE A 25 17.55 -22.06 23.03
C ILE A 25 18.30 -22.06 24.36
N PRO A 26 17.89 -21.23 25.34
CA PRO A 26 18.57 -21.16 26.63
C PRO A 26 18.50 -22.49 27.37
N ASP A 27 19.63 -22.93 27.93
CA ASP A 27 19.64 -24.11 28.80
C ASP A 27 18.83 -23.79 30.08
N ARG A 28 17.85 -24.65 30.37
CA ARG A 28 16.96 -24.51 31.52
C ARG A 28 17.72 -24.56 32.84
N HIS A 29 18.81 -25.36 32.93
CA HIS A 29 19.60 -25.51 34.17
C HIS A 29 20.50 -24.33 34.41
N VAL A 30 20.94 -23.62 33.38
CA VAL A 30 21.83 -22.44 33.49
C VAL A 30 21.04 -21.16 33.61
N TYR A 31 20.00 -20.96 32.79
CA TYR A 31 19.29 -19.69 32.64
C TYR A 31 17.89 -19.71 33.28
N GLY A 32 17.47 -20.85 33.85
CA GLY A 32 16.17 -21.01 34.48
C GLY A 32 15.01 -21.31 33.52
N THR A 33 13.89 -21.75 34.09
CA THR A 33 12.71 -22.21 33.35
C THR A 33 12.07 -21.10 32.52
N LEU A 34 12.03 -19.86 33.04
CA LEU A 34 11.42 -18.74 32.34
C LEU A 34 12.16 -18.43 31.02
N ALA A 35 13.49 -18.35 31.08
CA ALA A 35 14.31 -18.09 29.90
C ALA A 35 14.15 -19.19 28.84
N PHE A 36 14.11 -20.47 29.26
CA PHE A 36 13.86 -21.59 28.39
C PHE A 36 12.49 -21.47 27.69
N VAL A 37 11.40 -21.22 28.45
CA VAL A 37 10.04 -21.09 27.91
C VAL A 37 9.97 -19.91 26.94
N CYS A 38 10.51 -18.75 27.29
CA CYS A 38 10.55 -17.59 26.39
C CYS A 38 11.34 -17.90 25.10
N GLY A 39 12.45 -18.65 25.20
CA GLY A 39 13.23 -19.06 24.03
C GLY A 39 12.43 -19.94 23.07
N ILE A 40 11.64 -20.90 23.61
CA ILE A 40 10.74 -21.74 22.80
C ILE A 40 9.63 -20.90 22.14
N PHE A 41 8.98 -19.99 22.87
CA PHE A 41 7.97 -19.12 22.28
C PHE A 41 8.53 -18.22 21.18
N LEU A 42 9.72 -17.68 21.36
CA LEU A 42 10.39 -16.88 20.35
C LEU A 42 10.69 -17.70 19.09
N LEU A 43 11.25 -18.92 19.25
CA LEU A 43 11.50 -19.80 18.12
C LEU A 43 10.20 -20.18 17.39
N ALA A 44 9.10 -20.40 18.12
CA ALA A 44 7.80 -20.69 17.52
C ALA A 44 7.28 -19.49 16.69
N ALA A 45 7.36 -18.28 17.23
CA ALA A 45 6.98 -17.07 16.51
C ALA A 45 7.82 -16.85 15.24
N GLU A 46 9.15 -17.00 15.34
CA GLU A 46 10.05 -16.91 14.18
C GLU A 46 9.76 -17.99 13.13
N SER A 47 9.39 -19.20 13.56
CA SER A 47 9.02 -20.29 12.64
C SER A 47 7.71 -20.03 11.91
N ILE A 48 6.73 -19.41 12.57
CA ILE A 48 5.47 -18.97 11.95
C ILE A 48 5.77 -17.89 10.88
N SER A 49 6.57 -16.88 11.22
CA SER A 49 6.96 -15.84 10.26
C SER A 49 7.75 -16.39 9.08
N ALA A 50 8.60 -17.42 9.31
CA ALA A 50 9.31 -18.11 8.24
C ALA A 50 8.34 -18.86 7.32
N LEU A 51 7.29 -19.49 7.87
CA LEU A 51 6.26 -20.16 7.08
C LEU A 51 5.46 -19.15 6.23
N GLU A 52 5.06 -18.02 6.79
CA GLU A 52 4.40 -16.94 6.04
C GLU A 52 5.28 -16.43 4.89
N ALA A 53 6.57 -16.21 5.15
CA ALA A 53 7.52 -15.82 4.12
C ALA A 53 7.65 -16.87 3.02
N LEU A 54 7.65 -18.16 3.37
CA LEU A 54 7.71 -19.27 2.41
C LEU A 54 6.45 -19.29 1.52
N MET A 55 5.26 -19.10 2.09
CA MET A 55 4.01 -18.98 1.33
C MET A 55 4.10 -17.82 0.34
N HIS A 56 4.53 -16.65 0.80
CA HIS A 56 4.71 -15.48 -0.06
C HIS A 56 5.72 -15.74 -1.20
N TYR A 57 6.85 -16.42 -0.92
CA TYR A 57 7.82 -16.75 -1.95
C TYR A 57 7.30 -17.77 -2.97
N THR A 58 6.44 -18.70 -2.56
CA THR A 58 5.80 -19.65 -3.50
C THR A 58 4.83 -18.92 -4.43
N ASP A 59 4.07 -17.96 -3.90
CA ASP A 59 3.16 -17.12 -4.70
C ASP A 59 3.95 -16.27 -5.70
N MET A 60 5.01 -15.60 -5.25
CA MET A 60 5.90 -14.83 -6.14
C MET A 60 6.58 -15.69 -7.22
N HIS A 61 6.96 -16.93 -6.89
CA HIS A 61 7.60 -17.84 -7.84
C HIS A 61 6.63 -18.29 -8.94
N ASN A 62 5.35 -18.47 -8.58
CA ASN A 62 4.28 -18.95 -9.47
C ASN A 62 3.46 -17.82 -10.09
N MET A 63 3.74 -16.56 -9.72
CA MET A 63 2.99 -15.42 -10.23
C MET A 63 3.05 -15.36 -11.75
N ARG A 64 1.87 -15.40 -12.36
CA ARG A 64 1.65 -15.14 -13.77
C ARG A 64 0.84 -13.87 -13.88
N LEU A 65 1.43 -12.85 -14.47
CA LEU A 65 0.66 -11.64 -14.82
C LEU A 65 -0.23 -12.00 -16.02
N PRO A 66 -1.55 -11.80 -15.93
CA PRO A 66 -2.42 -11.93 -17.09
C PRO A 66 -2.00 -10.91 -18.15
N GLU A 67 -2.26 -11.21 -19.41
CA GLU A 67 -2.12 -10.23 -20.49
C GLU A 67 -3.05 -9.04 -20.21
N LYS A 68 -2.52 -7.82 -20.38
CA LYS A 68 -3.31 -6.61 -20.19
C LYS A 68 -4.43 -6.55 -21.23
N PRO A 69 -5.71 -6.47 -20.80
CA PRO A 69 -6.81 -6.30 -21.73
C PRO A 69 -6.67 -5.00 -22.54
N GLU A 70 -6.92 -5.07 -23.83
CA GLU A 70 -7.02 -3.89 -24.68
C GLU A 70 -8.42 -3.31 -24.58
N LEU A 71 -8.56 -2.12 -24.00
CA LEU A 71 -9.81 -1.39 -23.93
C LEU A 71 -9.83 -0.28 -24.98
N PRO A 72 -10.93 -0.15 -25.75
CA PRO A 72 -11.15 1.04 -26.56
C PRO A 72 -11.13 2.32 -25.70
N GLU A 73 -10.57 3.40 -26.19
CA GLU A 73 -10.46 4.66 -25.41
C GLU A 73 -11.82 5.16 -24.87
N SER A 74 -12.89 4.92 -25.61
CA SER A 74 -14.25 5.30 -25.20
C SER A 74 -14.78 4.51 -23.99
N TRP A 75 -14.21 3.35 -23.68
CA TRP A 75 -14.63 2.47 -22.59
C TRP A 75 -13.96 2.78 -21.25
N TYR A 76 -12.91 3.61 -21.27
CA TYR A 76 -12.28 4.02 -20.03
C TYR A 76 -13.25 4.80 -19.14
N PRO A 77 -13.53 4.31 -17.90
CA PRO A 77 -14.53 4.89 -17.01
C PRO A 77 -14.04 6.19 -16.35
N GLU A 78 -14.92 6.83 -15.60
CA GLU A 78 -14.51 7.86 -14.64
C GLU A 78 -13.77 7.25 -13.46
N VAL A 79 -12.76 7.96 -12.95
CA VAL A 79 -11.91 7.51 -11.84
C VAL A 79 -11.79 8.63 -10.82
N ASP A 80 -12.18 8.37 -9.58
CA ASP A 80 -11.89 9.23 -8.45
C ASP A 80 -10.53 8.87 -7.85
N VAL A 81 -9.64 9.82 -7.73
CA VAL A 81 -8.29 9.65 -7.16
C VAL A 81 -8.27 10.29 -5.78
N PHE A 82 -8.20 9.49 -4.73
CA PHE A 82 -8.14 9.95 -3.35
C PHE A 82 -6.71 9.95 -2.84
N ILE A 83 -6.24 11.09 -2.37
CA ILE A 83 -4.95 11.25 -1.70
C ILE A 83 -5.23 11.46 -0.22
N ALA A 84 -5.01 10.42 0.58
CA ALA A 84 -5.24 10.47 2.02
C ALA A 84 -4.10 11.20 2.73
N THR A 85 -4.45 12.15 3.61
CA THR A 85 -3.47 12.90 4.38
C THR A 85 -3.97 13.15 5.80
N HIS A 86 -3.04 13.23 6.76
CA HIS A 86 -3.27 13.49 8.18
C HIS A 86 -2.51 14.73 8.64
N ASP A 87 -1.20 14.65 8.76
CA ASP A 87 -0.32 15.72 9.22
C ASP A 87 0.81 16.08 8.23
N GLU A 88 0.81 15.45 7.06
CA GLU A 88 1.86 15.65 6.07
C GLU A 88 1.92 17.09 5.57
N SER A 89 3.13 17.53 5.21
CA SER A 89 3.37 18.90 4.77
C SER A 89 2.70 19.22 3.43
N VAL A 90 2.25 20.46 3.27
CA VAL A 90 1.66 20.98 2.03
C VAL A 90 2.61 20.80 0.84
N SER A 91 3.95 20.92 1.06
CA SER A 91 4.95 20.75 0.02
C SER A 91 5.07 19.30 -0.47
N LEU A 92 4.81 18.33 0.39
CA LEU A 92 4.75 16.92 0.02
C LEU A 92 3.49 16.63 -0.80
N LEU A 93 2.35 17.06 -0.29
CA LEU A 93 1.05 16.93 -0.97
C LEU A 93 1.05 17.57 -2.37
N TYR A 94 1.68 18.75 -2.51
CA TYR A 94 1.86 19.39 -3.81
C TYR A 94 2.52 18.46 -4.84
N LYS A 95 3.57 17.71 -4.46
CA LYS A 95 4.27 16.78 -5.35
C LYS A 95 3.37 15.61 -5.75
N THR A 96 2.65 15.03 -4.79
CA THR A 96 1.77 13.89 -5.02
C THR A 96 0.58 14.27 -5.91
N VAL A 97 -0.07 15.41 -5.63
CA VAL A 97 -1.17 15.93 -6.48
C VAL A 97 -0.68 16.18 -7.91
N ASN A 98 0.50 16.79 -8.08
CA ASN A 98 1.07 16.99 -9.41
C ASN A 98 1.38 15.66 -10.11
N GLY A 99 1.91 14.65 -9.39
CA GLY A 99 2.08 13.31 -9.93
C GLY A 99 0.75 12.75 -10.45
N CYS A 100 -0.30 12.82 -9.65
CA CYS A 100 -1.64 12.36 -10.04
C CYS A 100 -2.20 13.12 -11.26
N LYS A 101 -2.02 14.44 -11.34
CA LYS A 101 -2.45 15.25 -12.50
C LYS A 101 -1.73 14.88 -13.79
N HIS A 102 -0.52 14.35 -13.70
CA HIS A 102 0.28 13.96 -14.86
C HIS A 102 0.10 12.49 -15.27
N MET A 103 -0.71 11.72 -14.57
CA MET A 103 -1.08 10.38 -15.03
C MET A 103 -1.74 10.43 -16.40
N HIS A 104 -1.35 9.54 -17.29
CA HIS A 104 -1.96 9.40 -18.60
C HIS A 104 -3.35 8.78 -18.47
N TYR A 105 -4.31 9.33 -19.22
CA TYR A 105 -5.66 8.79 -19.35
C TYR A 105 -6.27 9.29 -20.66
N PRO A 106 -7.09 8.50 -21.38
CA PRO A 106 -7.61 8.89 -22.70
C PRO A 106 -8.41 10.20 -22.64
N ASP A 107 -9.27 10.35 -21.65
CA ASP A 107 -9.96 11.59 -21.36
C ASP A 107 -9.63 12.07 -19.94
N LYS A 108 -8.88 13.15 -19.85
CA LYS A 108 -8.47 13.75 -18.58
C LYS A 108 -9.63 14.28 -17.74
N ASN A 109 -10.75 14.60 -18.34
CA ASN A 109 -11.94 15.09 -17.64
C ASN A 109 -12.62 13.96 -16.84
N LYS A 110 -12.30 12.71 -17.12
CA LYS A 110 -12.77 11.54 -16.37
C LYS A 110 -11.92 11.20 -15.14
N VAL A 111 -10.86 11.96 -14.84
CA VAL A 111 -10.00 11.75 -13.66
C VAL A 111 -10.23 12.87 -12.68
N HIS A 112 -10.87 12.56 -11.57
CA HIS A 112 -11.21 13.51 -10.51
C HIS A 112 -10.29 13.30 -9.32
N ILE A 113 -9.47 14.30 -8.98
CA ILE A 113 -8.48 14.20 -7.91
C ILE A 113 -8.99 14.92 -6.67
N PHE A 114 -8.89 14.28 -5.50
CA PHE A 114 -9.34 14.78 -4.22
C PHE A 114 -8.27 14.63 -3.15
N LEU A 115 -8.03 15.71 -2.39
CA LEU A 115 -7.30 15.65 -1.13
C LEU A 115 -8.28 15.30 -0.01
N CYS A 116 -8.05 14.16 0.63
CA CYS A 116 -8.84 13.65 1.75
C CYS A 116 -8.07 13.89 3.05
N ASP A 117 -8.45 14.93 3.80
CA ASP A 117 -7.72 15.44 4.95
C ASP A 117 -8.49 15.17 6.25
N ASP A 118 -8.02 14.24 7.08
CA ASP A 118 -8.65 13.94 8.36
C ASP A 118 -8.32 14.97 9.47
N GLY A 119 -7.40 15.89 9.20
CA GLY A 119 -7.08 17.04 10.04
C GLY A 119 -7.90 18.29 9.74
N ASN A 120 -8.71 18.28 8.68
CA ASN A 120 -9.50 19.45 8.21
C ASN A 120 -8.70 20.77 8.17
N ARG A 121 -7.48 20.70 7.60
CA ARG A 121 -6.50 21.79 7.64
C ARG A 121 -6.75 22.86 6.57
N PRO A 122 -6.91 24.16 6.95
CA PRO A 122 -7.11 25.23 5.99
C PRO A 122 -6.01 25.35 4.92
N ALA A 123 -4.76 25.05 5.27
CA ALA A 123 -3.64 25.08 4.34
C ALA A 123 -3.75 24.00 3.24
N VAL A 124 -4.31 22.82 3.56
CA VAL A 124 -4.54 21.73 2.58
C VAL A 124 -5.74 22.08 1.68
N ALA A 125 -6.80 22.65 2.25
CA ALA A 125 -7.94 23.15 1.48
C ALA A 125 -7.51 24.27 0.49
N GLN A 126 -6.61 25.16 0.93
CA GLN A 126 -6.06 26.21 0.07
C GLN A 126 -5.22 25.61 -1.07
N LEU A 127 -4.37 24.62 -0.77
CA LEU A 127 -3.59 23.89 -1.79
C LEU A 127 -4.51 23.24 -2.82
N ALA A 128 -5.57 22.56 -2.38
CA ALA A 128 -6.53 21.94 -3.28
C ALA A 128 -7.14 22.94 -4.26
N LYS A 129 -7.54 24.10 -3.75
CA LYS A 129 -8.07 25.22 -4.55
C LYS A 129 -7.04 25.75 -5.57
N GLU A 130 -5.79 25.94 -5.15
CA GLU A 130 -4.70 26.44 -6.03
C GLU A 130 -4.38 25.44 -7.14
N LEU A 131 -4.44 24.14 -6.85
CA LEU A 131 -4.19 23.08 -7.83
C LEU A 131 -5.44 22.71 -8.65
N GLY A 132 -6.62 23.24 -8.33
CA GLY A 132 -7.87 22.93 -9.01
C GLY A 132 -8.30 21.47 -8.82
N VAL A 133 -8.11 20.92 -7.61
CA VAL A 133 -8.54 19.57 -7.20
C VAL A 133 -9.58 19.66 -6.09
N GLY A 134 -10.35 18.58 -5.87
CA GLY A 134 -11.34 18.52 -4.81
C GLY A 134 -10.69 18.40 -3.42
N TYR A 135 -11.47 18.73 -2.40
CA TYR A 135 -11.06 18.65 -1.00
C TYR A 135 -12.18 18.07 -0.14
N PHE A 136 -11.86 17.07 0.64
CA PHE A 136 -12.73 16.54 1.68
C PHE A 136 -12.00 16.63 3.02
N GLY A 137 -12.48 17.54 3.89
CA GLY A 137 -12.01 17.67 5.27
C GLY A 137 -12.90 16.87 6.21
N LEU A 138 -12.31 16.13 7.15
CA LEU A 138 -13.03 15.42 8.20
C LEU A 138 -12.77 16.10 9.54
N ALA A 139 -13.81 16.67 10.16
CA ALA A 139 -13.67 17.43 11.42
C ALA A 139 -13.37 16.53 12.64
N GLU A 140 -13.84 15.28 12.60
CA GLU A 140 -13.58 14.27 13.63
C GLU A 140 -12.81 13.12 13.00
N ASN A 141 -11.58 12.87 13.49
CA ASN A 141 -10.77 11.74 13.06
C ASN A 141 -11.38 10.42 13.60
N ARG A 142 -12.48 9.99 12.99
CA ARG A 142 -13.14 8.73 13.30
C ARG A 142 -12.66 7.69 12.29
N ASP A 143 -12.20 6.54 12.81
CA ASP A 143 -11.71 5.40 12.02
C ASP A 143 -10.44 5.71 11.18
N ALA A 144 -9.69 6.74 11.55
CA ALA A 144 -8.42 7.14 10.94
C ALA A 144 -8.50 7.20 9.39
N LYS A 145 -7.50 6.67 8.68
CA LYS A 145 -7.45 6.67 7.21
C LYS A 145 -8.70 6.04 6.56
N ALA A 146 -9.24 4.96 7.14
CA ALA A 146 -10.43 4.30 6.57
C ALA A 146 -11.66 5.21 6.65
N GLY A 147 -11.86 5.90 7.77
CA GLY A 147 -12.94 6.88 7.92
C GLY A 147 -12.84 8.05 6.95
N ASN A 148 -11.63 8.54 6.74
CA ASN A 148 -11.35 9.62 5.80
C ASN A 148 -11.67 9.20 4.34
N LEU A 149 -11.21 8.03 3.91
CA LEU A 149 -11.51 7.50 2.57
C LEU A 149 -13.00 7.19 2.38
N ASN A 150 -13.67 6.63 3.40
CA ASN A 150 -15.11 6.38 3.35
C ASN A 150 -15.93 7.68 3.28
N ASN A 151 -15.49 8.73 3.97
CA ASN A 151 -16.10 10.07 3.86
C ASN A 151 -16.03 10.58 2.41
N ALA A 152 -14.88 10.48 1.76
CA ALA A 152 -14.72 10.85 0.35
C ALA A 152 -15.59 9.98 -0.57
N LEU A 153 -15.56 8.66 -0.38
CA LEU A 153 -16.34 7.71 -1.18
C LEU A 153 -17.85 7.95 -1.09
N SER A 154 -18.37 8.40 0.06
CA SER A 154 -19.78 8.73 0.22
C SER A 154 -20.24 9.97 -0.54
N GLN A 155 -19.32 10.80 -1.01
CA GLN A 155 -19.56 12.07 -1.67
C GLN A 155 -19.18 12.06 -3.15
N THR A 156 -18.67 10.96 -3.66
CA THR A 156 -18.26 10.77 -5.06
C THR A 156 -18.99 9.58 -5.69
N HIS A 157 -18.99 9.49 -7.01
CA HIS A 157 -19.83 8.52 -7.73
C HIS A 157 -19.14 7.84 -8.92
N SER A 158 -17.83 8.08 -9.14
CA SER A 158 -17.11 7.40 -10.21
C SER A 158 -17.10 5.88 -10.00
N PRO A 159 -17.22 5.08 -11.06
CA PRO A 159 -17.23 3.62 -10.95
C PRO A 159 -15.90 3.03 -10.49
N CYS A 160 -14.81 3.78 -10.61
CA CYS A 160 -13.48 3.37 -10.17
C CYS A 160 -12.89 4.36 -9.17
N VAL A 161 -12.18 3.84 -8.18
CA VAL A 161 -11.46 4.64 -7.19
C VAL A 161 -10.00 4.19 -7.12
N ALA A 162 -9.07 5.12 -7.21
CA ALA A 162 -7.65 4.91 -6.93
C ALA A 162 -7.25 5.64 -5.64
N THR A 163 -6.57 4.97 -4.72
CA THR A 163 -6.15 5.58 -3.45
C THR A 163 -4.64 5.67 -3.37
N PHE A 164 -4.13 6.84 -2.96
CA PHE A 164 -2.71 7.07 -2.72
C PHE A 164 -2.49 7.61 -1.31
N ASP A 165 -1.36 7.28 -0.73
CA ASP A 165 -0.86 7.96 0.46
C ASP A 165 -0.27 9.31 0.06
N ALA A 166 -0.16 10.23 1.01
CA ALA A 166 0.33 11.59 0.80
C ALA A 166 1.74 11.65 0.19
N ASP A 167 2.56 10.63 0.42
CA ASP A 167 3.95 10.50 -0.04
C ASP A 167 4.13 9.57 -1.25
N MET A 168 3.06 9.01 -1.79
CA MET A 168 3.10 8.09 -2.93
C MET A 168 2.82 8.82 -4.24
N ILE A 169 3.89 9.16 -4.96
CA ILE A 169 3.78 9.75 -6.30
C ILE A 169 3.60 8.62 -7.32
N PRO A 170 2.45 8.54 -8.01
CA PRO A 170 2.21 7.50 -9.01
C PRO A 170 3.11 7.68 -10.23
N THR A 171 3.36 6.57 -10.94
CA THR A 171 3.92 6.63 -12.30
C THR A 171 2.88 7.20 -13.26
N SER A 172 3.35 7.81 -14.35
CA SER A 172 2.45 8.46 -15.33
C SER A 172 1.49 7.51 -16.02
N ASP A 173 1.81 6.23 -16.08
CA ASP A 173 1.05 5.15 -16.72
C ASP A 173 0.16 4.36 -15.75
N PHE A 174 0.15 4.70 -14.44
CA PHE A 174 -0.54 3.93 -13.40
C PHE A 174 -1.98 3.59 -13.76
N LEU A 175 -2.80 4.56 -14.16
CA LEU A 175 -4.19 4.30 -14.52
C LEU A 175 -4.32 3.47 -15.80
N MET A 176 -3.43 3.69 -16.78
CA MET A 176 -3.41 2.92 -18.03
C MET A 176 -2.99 1.46 -17.82
N GLU A 177 -2.20 1.19 -16.77
CA GLU A 177 -1.74 -0.15 -16.42
C GLU A 177 -2.67 -0.89 -15.45
N THR A 178 -3.59 -0.20 -14.78
CA THR A 178 -4.46 -0.81 -13.75
C THR A 178 -5.92 -0.91 -14.17
N VAL A 179 -6.49 0.15 -14.73
CA VAL A 179 -7.92 0.21 -15.08
C VAL A 179 -8.36 -0.89 -16.05
N PRO A 180 -7.59 -1.27 -17.10
CA PRO A 180 -8.01 -2.33 -18.03
C PRO A 180 -8.28 -3.69 -17.37
N TYR A 181 -7.67 -3.99 -16.23
CA TYR A 181 -7.87 -5.26 -15.52
C TYR A 181 -9.17 -5.32 -14.70
N LEU A 182 -9.91 -4.23 -14.61
CA LEU A 182 -11.17 -4.15 -13.87
C LEU A 182 -12.41 -4.50 -14.75
N PHE A 183 -12.18 -4.71 -16.06
CA PHE A 183 -13.26 -4.92 -17.05
C PHE A 183 -13.06 -6.15 -17.97
#